data_7aff19e2bfe2943842c2535d86620b27
#
_entry.id   7aff19e2bfe2943842c2535d86620b27
#
_cell.length_a   1.000
_cell.length_b   1.000
_cell.length_c   1.000
_cell.angle_alpha   90.00
_cell.angle_beta   90.00
_cell.angle_gamma   90.00
#
_symmetry.space_group_name_H-M   'P 1'
#
loop_
_entity.id
_entity.type
_entity.pdbx_description
1 polymer ?
#
loop_
_entity_poly.entity_id
_entity_poly.type
_entity_poly.pdbx_seq_one_letter_code
_entity_poly.pdbx_strand_id
1 'polypeptide(L)'
;MTAASALLVATAALAALAVGAALGVWYSRRASTHRNASEVAQTGLTVSQMLERIVAISPTGIVVVDKHQDVVLVNARARELGLVRDRQLDEQAWNAAQRTLATGEAVEVDLTTKPRAPGRAGFSLRGHVRRLSDADTRWVVIYVDDDSEHVRMEATRRDFVANVSHELKTPVGAMGVLAEALLESSDDPETVRHFGEQVLAESRRLGNMVTELIALSRLQGAEKLPDLEVVDVDFVVSEALSRSKVAAENADIAVTTDAPSGFEVRGDPTLLITAISNLVANAIAYSPQGSPVSISRRRRGDKVEIAVTDRGIGIAKEHQERVFERFFRVDKARSRDTGGTGLGLAIVKHVAANHNGVIKLWSQPGTGSTFTLSLPVYEDDVDDDDAEDTQADSPTGDTTPRKDATNHPPRPHGLPASGSSKADGLLTSTSPADGLRIGSS
;
A
#
# COMPACT_ATOMS: atom_id res chain seq x y z
N MET A 1 4.18 66.87 -78.58
CA MET A 1 4.40 66.41 -77.24
C MET A 1 5.51 67.24 -76.63
N THR A 2 5.16 68.03 -75.64
CA THR A 2 6.08 68.98 -74.99
C THR A 2 7.08 68.18 -74.08
N ALA A 3 8.33 68.61 -73.98
CA ALA A 3 9.36 67.99 -73.12
C ALA A 3 8.91 67.75 -71.66
N ALA A 4 7.95 68.52 -71.16
CA ALA A 4 7.37 68.34 -69.85
C ALA A 4 6.52 67.05 -69.71
N SER A 5 5.80 66.64 -70.76
CA SER A 5 5.02 65.40 -70.73
C SER A 5 5.89 64.11 -70.76
N ALA A 6 7.04 64.17 -71.46
CA ALA A 6 7.99 63.09 -71.47
C ALA A 6 8.69 62.89 -70.12
N LEU A 7 8.98 63.97 -69.39
CA LEU A 7 9.62 63.97 -68.12
C LEU A 7 8.65 63.37 -67.05
N LEU A 8 7.39 63.74 -67.16
CA LEU A 8 6.33 63.24 -66.24
C LEU A 8 6.09 61.73 -66.41
N VAL A 9 6.10 61.23 -67.62
CA VAL A 9 6.00 59.79 -67.93
C VAL A 9 7.23 59.02 -67.42
N ALA A 10 8.42 59.59 -67.60
CA ALA A 10 9.66 58.98 -67.16
C ALA A 10 9.76 58.91 -65.62
N THR A 11 9.32 59.94 -64.90
CA THR A 11 9.28 59.96 -63.40
C THR A 11 8.23 59.00 -62.90
N ALA A 12 7.05 58.88 -63.52
CA ALA A 12 6.02 57.96 -63.15
C ALA A 12 6.48 56.48 -63.34
N ALA A 13 7.19 56.19 -64.42
CA ALA A 13 7.74 54.87 -64.71
C ALA A 13 8.83 54.48 -63.70
N LEU A 14 9.72 55.41 -63.32
CA LEU A 14 10.75 55.18 -62.29
C LEU A 14 10.13 54.96 -60.89
N ALA A 15 9.10 55.72 -60.55
CA ALA A 15 8.40 55.55 -59.30
C ALA A 15 7.67 54.17 -59.25
N ALA A 16 7.04 53.74 -60.32
CA ALA A 16 6.41 52.43 -60.42
C ALA A 16 7.41 51.28 -60.30
N LEU A 17 8.60 51.43 -60.92
CA LEU A 17 9.70 50.47 -60.80
C LEU A 17 10.27 50.36 -59.39
N ALA A 18 10.43 51.50 -58.70
CA ALA A 18 10.91 51.56 -57.34
C ALA A 18 9.90 50.93 -56.36
N VAL A 19 8.59 51.17 -56.53
CA VAL A 19 7.53 50.54 -55.73
C VAL A 19 7.46 49.05 -56.02
N GLY A 20 7.57 48.61 -57.28
CA GLY A 20 7.57 47.22 -57.63
C GLY A 20 8.79 46.47 -57.04
N ALA A 21 9.98 47.07 -57.07
CA ALA A 21 11.18 46.50 -56.43
C ALA A 21 11.07 46.43 -54.91
N ALA A 22 10.52 47.46 -54.25
CA ALA A 22 10.29 47.48 -52.81
C ALA A 22 9.26 46.43 -52.38
N LEU A 23 8.18 46.28 -53.12
CA LEU A 23 7.15 45.24 -52.90
C LEU A 23 7.74 43.83 -53.14
N GLY A 24 8.57 43.67 -54.18
CA GLY A 24 9.25 42.38 -54.45
C GLY A 24 10.23 41.96 -53.36
N VAL A 25 11.03 42.90 -52.85
CA VAL A 25 11.94 42.67 -51.71
C VAL A 25 11.14 42.39 -50.42
N TRP A 26 10.09 43.12 -50.17
CA TRP A 26 9.21 42.90 -49.02
C TRP A 26 8.52 41.54 -49.05
N TYR A 27 8.00 41.17 -50.24
CA TYR A 27 7.37 39.87 -50.45
C TYR A 27 8.36 38.71 -50.32
N SER A 28 9.56 38.84 -50.89
CA SER A 28 10.62 37.80 -50.78
C SER A 28 11.12 37.67 -49.34
N ARG A 29 11.28 38.75 -48.62
CA ARG A 29 11.62 38.69 -47.16
C ARG A 29 10.52 38.07 -46.35
N ARG A 30 9.25 38.37 -46.63
CA ARG A 30 8.13 37.78 -45.95
C ARG A 30 7.95 36.28 -46.29
N ALA A 31 8.19 35.92 -47.55
CA ALA A 31 8.12 34.52 -47.98
C ALA A 31 9.29 33.67 -47.40
N SER A 32 10.50 34.26 -47.25
CA SER A 32 11.62 33.57 -46.63
C SER A 32 11.44 33.38 -45.12
N THR A 33 10.84 34.34 -44.41
CA THR A 33 10.51 34.19 -42.99
C THR A 33 9.42 33.13 -42.76
N HIS A 34 8.43 33.01 -43.64
CA HIS A 34 7.43 31.95 -43.57
C HIS A 34 7.97 30.58 -43.97
N ARG A 35 8.87 30.47 -44.93
CA ARG A 35 9.53 29.20 -45.30
C ARG A 35 10.42 28.70 -44.19
N ASN A 36 11.25 29.53 -43.59
CA ASN A 36 12.10 29.15 -42.46
C ASN A 36 11.29 28.77 -41.22
N ALA A 37 10.13 29.42 -40.96
CA ALA A 37 9.25 29.03 -39.87
C ALA A 37 8.53 27.70 -40.16
N SER A 38 8.20 27.37 -41.41
CA SER A 38 7.55 26.12 -41.78
C SER A 38 8.53 24.94 -41.88
N GLU A 39 9.79 25.16 -42.26
CA GLU A 39 10.83 24.12 -42.24
C GLU A 39 11.25 23.76 -40.82
N VAL A 40 11.29 24.71 -39.85
CA VAL A 40 11.55 24.43 -38.44
C VAL A 40 10.40 23.68 -37.78
N ALA A 41 9.15 23.82 -38.28
CA ALA A 41 8.00 23.10 -37.79
C ALA A 41 7.83 21.68 -38.35
N GLN A 42 8.56 21.32 -39.38
CA GLN A 42 8.52 20.00 -40.05
C GLN A 42 9.77 19.15 -39.83
N THR A 43 10.86 19.69 -39.28
CA THR A 43 12.04 18.90 -38.92
C THR A 43 11.77 18.25 -37.55
N GLY A 44 11.43 16.97 -37.55
CA GLY A 44 11.43 16.15 -36.36
C GLY A 44 12.73 16.35 -35.56
N LEU A 45 12.72 16.06 -34.28
CA LEU A 45 13.87 16.16 -33.38
C LEU A 45 15.11 15.54 -34.06
N THR A 46 16.21 16.28 -34.15
CA THR A 46 17.49 15.72 -34.59
C THR A 46 17.93 14.62 -33.62
N VAL A 47 18.76 13.69 -34.08
CA VAL A 47 19.31 12.61 -33.23
C VAL A 47 19.98 13.19 -31.98
N SER A 48 20.71 14.30 -32.09
CA SER A 48 21.33 14.98 -30.94
C SER A 48 20.30 15.49 -29.95
N GLN A 49 19.26 16.17 -30.42
CA GLN A 49 18.16 16.64 -29.56
C GLN A 49 17.38 15.50 -28.92
N MET A 50 17.23 14.38 -29.62
CA MET A 50 16.60 13.18 -29.07
C MET A 50 17.46 12.58 -27.94
N LEU A 51 18.76 12.45 -28.15
CA LEU A 51 19.70 11.96 -27.14
C LEU A 51 19.74 12.87 -25.91
N GLU A 52 19.79 14.20 -26.09
CA GLU A 52 19.70 15.15 -24.98
C GLU A 52 18.42 14.99 -24.18
N ARG A 53 17.28 14.82 -24.85
CA ARG A 53 16.00 14.58 -24.16
C ARG A 53 15.99 13.25 -23.41
N ILE A 54 16.50 12.17 -24.02
CA ILE A 54 16.59 10.86 -23.35
C ILE A 54 17.42 10.97 -22.07
N VAL A 55 18.58 11.62 -22.14
CA VAL A 55 19.42 11.85 -20.95
C VAL A 55 18.71 12.72 -19.92
N ALA A 56 18.01 13.77 -20.36
CA ALA A 56 17.31 14.69 -19.46
C ALA A 56 16.16 14.04 -18.68
N ILE A 57 15.41 13.11 -19.33
CA ILE A 57 14.27 12.41 -18.70
C ILE A 57 14.67 11.10 -18.01
N SER A 58 15.95 10.70 -18.09
CA SER A 58 16.41 9.45 -17.46
C SER A 58 16.17 9.45 -15.95
N PRO A 59 15.61 8.38 -15.37
CA PRO A 59 15.47 8.22 -13.92
C PRO A 59 16.81 8.04 -13.22
N THR A 60 17.85 7.62 -13.95
CA THR A 60 19.23 7.48 -13.47
C THR A 60 19.93 8.83 -13.52
N GLY A 61 20.66 9.20 -12.48
CA GLY A 61 21.54 10.36 -12.49
C GLY A 61 22.73 10.13 -13.42
N ILE A 62 22.95 11.03 -14.39
CA ILE A 62 24.04 10.90 -15.37
C ILE A 62 24.92 12.13 -15.30
N VAL A 63 26.22 11.89 -15.11
CA VAL A 63 27.26 12.94 -15.13
C VAL A 63 28.39 12.51 -16.03
N VAL A 64 28.86 13.41 -16.88
CA VAL A 64 30.09 13.22 -17.66
C VAL A 64 31.10 14.25 -17.22
N VAL A 65 32.30 13.78 -16.88
CA VAL A 65 33.40 14.63 -16.41
C VAL A 65 34.66 14.37 -17.22
N ASP A 66 35.52 15.37 -17.28
CA ASP A 66 36.85 15.23 -17.87
C ASP A 66 37.93 14.96 -16.80
N LYS A 67 39.18 14.83 -17.25
CA LYS A 67 40.34 14.60 -16.37
C LYS A 67 40.67 15.78 -15.43
N HIS A 68 40.08 16.95 -15.68
CA HIS A 68 40.28 18.18 -14.88
C HIS A 68 39.14 18.45 -13.91
N GLN A 69 38.20 17.49 -13.75
CA GLN A 69 37.00 17.59 -12.92
C GLN A 69 35.94 18.54 -13.52
N ASP A 70 36.09 18.95 -14.79
CA ASP A 70 35.08 19.77 -15.43
C ASP A 70 33.85 18.92 -15.78
N VAL A 71 32.68 19.34 -15.29
CA VAL A 71 31.40 18.68 -15.55
C VAL A 71 30.91 19.14 -16.93
N VAL A 72 30.98 18.23 -17.91
CA VAL A 72 30.57 18.48 -19.31
C VAL A 72 29.09 18.27 -19.51
N LEU A 73 28.54 17.24 -18.89
CA LEU A 73 27.12 16.91 -18.96
C LEU A 73 26.61 16.50 -17.59
N VAL A 74 25.45 17.01 -17.22
CA VAL A 74 24.74 16.61 -16.01
C VAL A 74 23.24 16.71 -16.24
N ASN A 75 22.50 15.63 -15.98
CA ASN A 75 21.05 15.66 -16.10
C ASN A 75 20.36 16.20 -14.82
N ALA A 76 19.06 16.43 -14.89
CA ALA A 76 18.27 16.94 -13.77
C ALA A 76 18.35 16.00 -12.58
N ARG A 77 18.25 14.69 -12.80
CA ARG A 77 18.27 13.67 -11.75
C ARG A 77 19.57 13.66 -10.95
N ALA A 78 20.72 13.78 -11.60
CA ALA A 78 22.02 13.85 -10.91
C ALA A 78 22.15 15.07 -9.99
N ARG A 79 21.53 16.21 -10.37
CA ARG A 79 21.48 17.40 -9.51
C ARG A 79 20.54 17.20 -8.30
N GLU A 80 19.37 16.58 -8.52
CA GLU A 80 18.42 16.23 -7.45
C GLU A 80 19.05 15.30 -6.42
N LEU A 81 19.76 14.29 -6.88
CA LEU A 81 20.51 13.34 -6.05
C LEU A 81 21.70 13.97 -5.34
N GLY A 82 22.11 15.18 -5.73
CA GLY A 82 23.15 15.95 -5.06
C GLY A 82 24.58 15.60 -5.46
N LEU A 83 24.76 14.88 -6.58
CA LEU A 83 26.06 14.52 -7.11
C LEU A 83 26.88 15.71 -7.62
N VAL A 84 26.21 16.73 -8.13
CA VAL A 84 26.85 17.94 -8.60
C VAL A 84 26.30 19.12 -7.82
N ARG A 85 27.19 19.88 -7.16
CA ARG A 85 26.86 21.11 -6.42
C ARG A 85 27.80 22.21 -6.89
N ASP A 86 27.26 23.37 -7.19
CA ASP A 86 28.03 24.54 -7.63
C ASP A 86 29.04 24.22 -8.75
N ARG A 87 28.61 23.36 -9.72
CA ARG A 87 29.41 22.81 -10.82
C ARG A 87 30.57 21.87 -10.40
N GLN A 88 30.63 21.50 -9.15
CA GLN A 88 31.61 20.53 -8.64
C GLN A 88 30.93 19.18 -8.43
N LEU A 89 31.64 18.13 -8.84
CA LEU A 89 31.25 16.75 -8.59
C LEU A 89 31.50 16.39 -7.12
N ASP A 90 30.67 15.52 -6.56
CA ASP A 90 30.88 14.94 -5.23
C ASP A 90 32.27 14.31 -5.13
N GLU A 91 32.94 14.46 -3.98
CA GLU A 91 34.31 14.04 -3.76
C GLU A 91 34.48 12.51 -3.93
N GLN A 92 33.54 11.71 -3.45
CA GLN A 92 33.61 10.24 -3.57
C GLN A 92 33.43 9.81 -5.02
N ALA A 93 32.50 10.45 -5.75
CA ALA A 93 32.30 10.22 -7.17
C ALA A 93 33.51 10.65 -7.99
N TRP A 94 34.17 11.76 -7.62
CA TRP A 94 35.41 12.20 -8.26
C TRP A 94 36.58 11.22 -8.04
N ASN A 95 36.77 10.74 -6.80
CA ASN A 95 37.80 9.75 -6.49
C ASN A 95 37.61 8.44 -7.27
N ALA A 96 36.37 8.02 -7.51
CA ALA A 96 36.07 6.88 -8.37
C ALA A 96 36.36 7.19 -9.84
N ALA A 97 36.00 8.38 -10.34
CA ALA A 97 36.30 8.83 -11.70
C ALA A 97 37.80 8.86 -11.97
N GLN A 98 38.62 9.38 -11.03
CA GLN A 98 40.08 9.40 -11.16
C GLN A 98 40.67 7.97 -11.28
N ARG A 99 40.17 7.02 -10.49
CA ARG A 99 40.59 5.61 -10.59
C ARG A 99 40.27 5.04 -11.97
N THR A 100 39.04 5.26 -12.45
CA THR A 100 38.62 4.80 -13.78
C THR A 100 39.43 5.46 -14.91
N LEU A 101 39.76 6.76 -14.80
CA LEU A 101 40.63 7.45 -15.75
C LEU A 101 42.05 6.83 -15.80
N ALA A 102 42.60 6.49 -14.64
CA ALA A 102 43.95 5.93 -14.52
C ALA A 102 44.02 4.47 -15.02
N THR A 103 43.11 3.62 -14.57
CA THR A 103 43.18 2.16 -14.85
C THR A 103 42.39 1.73 -16.09
N GLY A 104 41.35 2.48 -16.48
CA GLY A 104 40.43 2.10 -17.54
C GLY A 104 39.32 1.13 -17.07
N GLU A 105 39.42 0.63 -15.86
CA GLU A 105 38.44 -0.30 -15.31
C GLU A 105 37.19 0.42 -14.82
N ALA A 106 36.02 -0.22 -14.97
CA ALA A 106 34.80 0.26 -14.37
C ALA A 106 34.85 0.13 -12.85
N VAL A 107 34.39 1.14 -12.13
CA VAL A 107 34.38 1.19 -10.66
C VAL A 107 32.96 1.35 -10.18
N GLU A 108 32.52 0.51 -9.25
CA GLU A 108 31.32 0.73 -8.47
C GLU A 108 31.65 1.53 -7.21
N VAL A 109 30.76 2.45 -6.83
CA VAL A 109 30.98 3.31 -5.68
C VAL A 109 29.64 3.53 -4.95
N ASP A 110 29.65 3.35 -3.63
CA ASP A 110 28.53 3.71 -2.78
C ASP A 110 28.63 5.20 -2.42
N LEU A 111 27.64 5.96 -2.82
CA LEU A 111 27.55 7.39 -2.61
C LEU A 111 26.42 7.67 -1.62
N THR A 112 26.76 7.86 -0.35
CA THR A 112 25.77 8.21 0.67
C THR A 112 25.76 9.72 0.85
N THR A 113 24.68 10.37 0.47
CA THR A 113 24.54 11.80 0.65
C THR A 113 23.99 12.12 2.03
N LYS A 114 24.64 13.09 2.72
CA LYS A 114 24.15 13.58 4.02
C LYS A 114 22.79 14.28 3.84
N PRO A 115 21.87 14.16 4.82
CA PRO A 115 20.58 14.83 4.78
C PRO A 115 20.74 16.35 4.57
N ARG A 116 19.95 16.94 3.66
CA ARG A 116 19.96 18.39 3.41
C ARG A 116 19.31 19.23 4.51
N ALA A 117 18.52 18.60 5.40
CA ALA A 117 17.86 19.29 6.51
C ALA A 117 17.61 18.30 7.65
N PRO A 118 17.51 18.77 8.90
CA PRO A 118 17.08 17.93 10.03
C PRO A 118 15.73 17.28 9.71
N GLY A 119 15.65 15.95 9.82
CA GLY A 119 14.44 15.17 9.58
C GLY A 119 14.25 14.64 8.15
N ARG A 120 15.13 14.96 7.18
CA ARG A 120 15.15 14.27 5.87
C ARG A 120 16.22 13.18 5.87
N ALA A 121 15.84 11.96 5.47
CA ALA A 121 16.78 10.88 5.24
C ALA A 121 17.73 11.23 4.09
N GLY A 122 19.01 10.89 4.21
CA GLY A 122 19.96 10.94 3.10
C GLY A 122 19.60 9.92 2.02
N PHE A 123 20.12 10.13 0.81
CA PHE A 123 20.01 9.15 -0.27
C PHE A 123 21.14 8.12 -0.14
N SER A 124 20.77 6.84 -0.30
CA SER A 124 21.74 5.77 -0.55
C SER A 124 21.84 5.62 -2.06
N LEU A 125 22.98 5.99 -2.63
CA LEU A 125 23.17 6.05 -4.06
C LEU A 125 24.20 5.01 -4.46
N ARG A 126 23.88 4.23 -5.51
CA ARG A 126 24.83 3.32 -6.13
C ARG A 126 25.35 3.94 -7.42
N GLY A 127 26.66 4.19 -7.46
CA GLY A 127 27.33 4.78 -8.60
C GLY A 127 28.09 3.74 -9.41
N HIS A 128 27.97 3.80 -10.75
CA HIS A 128 28.78 3.05 -11.71
C HIS A 128 29.57 4.04 -12.55
N VAL A 129 30.88 3.92 -12.48
CA VAL A 129 31.82 4.84 -13.13
C VAL A 129 32.60 4.08 -14.19
N ARG A 130 32.57 4.57 -15.45
CA ARG A 130 33.31 3.95 -16.55
C ARG A 130 33.75 5.00 -17.57
N ARG A 131 34.76 4.66 -18.38
CA ARG A 131 35.14 5.49 -19.53
C ARG A 131 33.98 5.60 -20.52
N LEU A 132 33.80 6.77 -21.12
CA LEU A 132 32.78 6.98 -22.13
C LEU A 132 33.09 6.18 -23.40
N SER A 133 34.40 6.05 -23.73
CA SER A 133 34.92 5.28 -24.88
C SER A 133 36.32 4.76 -24.55
N ASP A 134 36.66 3.57 -25.02
CA ASP A 134 38.01 3.02 -24.92
C ASP A 134 39.01 3.76 -25.82
N ALA A 135 38.53 4.33 -26.91
CA ALA A 135 39.34 5.11 -27.85
C ALA A 135 39.65 6.53 -27.35
N ASP A 136 38.77 7.12 -26.52
CA ASP A 136 38.92 8.46 -25.98
C ASP A 136 38.91 8.42 -24.44
N THR A 137 40.10 8.43 -23.88
CA THR A 137 40.32 8.30 -22.42
C THR A 137 40.12 9.59 -21.65
N ARG A 138 39.66 10.67 -22.30
CA ARG A 138 39.47 11.99 -21.66
C ARG A 138 38.19 12.06 -20.81
N TRP A 139 37.21 11.21 -21.09
CA TRP A 139 35.88 11.33 -20.57
C TRP A 139 35.48 10.12 -19.73
N VAL A 140 34.90 10.39 -18.57
CA VAL A 140 34.28 9.37 -17.71
C VAL A 140 32.81 9.69 -17.54
N VAL A 141 31.98 8.68 -17.65
CA VAL A 141 30.56 8.76 -17.36
C VAL A 141 30.27 8.08 -16.01
N ILE A 142 29.45 8.74 -15.21
CA ILE A 142 29.01 8.28 -13.91
C ILE A 142 27.49 8.12 -14.00
N TYR A 143 27.02 6.91 -13.81
CA TYR A 143 25.61 6.58 -13.66
C TYR A 143 25.32 6.40 -12.18
N VAL A 144 24.24 7.00 -11.69
CA VAL A 144 23.87 6.88 -10.28
C VAL A 144 22.40 6.59 -10.14
N ASP A 145 22.12 5.51 -9.45
CA ASP A 145 20.78 5.08 -9.11
C ASP A 145 20.50 5.33 -7.63
N ASP A 146 19.24 5.68 -7.33
CA ASP A 146 18.74 5.84 -5.98
C ASP A 146 18.33 4.47 -5.43
N ASP A 147 19.20 3.89 -4.62
CA ASP A 147 19.02 2.60 -3.98
C ASP A 147 18.40 2.73 -2.56
N SER A 148 17.97 3.96 -2.19
CA SER A 148 17.51 4.26 -0.83
C SER A 148 16.30 3.43 -0.42
N GLU A 149 15.39 3.15 -1.33
CA GLU A 149 14.21 2.34 -1.05
C GLU A 149 14.60 0.88 -0.80
N HIS A 150 15.44 0.32 -1.65
CA HIS A 150 15.96 -1.05 -1.51
C HIS A 150 16.73 -1.23 -0.21
N VAL A 151 17.64 -0.32 0.12
CA VAL A 151 18.42 -0.35 1.37
C VAL A 151 17.53 -0.23 2.61
N ARG A 152 16.50 0.64 2.57
CA ARG A 152 15.53 0.75 3.68
C ARG A 152 14.71 -0.53 3.83
N MET A 153 14.28 -1.11 2.72
CA MET A 153 13.51 -2.36 2.72
C MET A 153 14.34 -3.51 3.29
N GLU A 154 15.60 -3.63 2.87
CA GLU A 154 16.53 -4.64 3.37
C GLU A 154 16.86 -4.45 4.85
N ALA A 155 17.08 -3.22 5.31
CA ALA A 155 17.25 -2.89 6.73
C ALA A 155 16.01 -3.29 7.55
N THR A 156 14.82 -2.90 7.08
CA THR A 156 13.54 -3.26 7.72
C THR A 156 13.34 -4.77 7.78
N ARG A 157 13.76 -5.50 6.74
CA ARG A 157 13.71 -6.97 6.71
C ARG A 157 14.65 -7.61 7.71
N ARG A 158 15.90 -7.10 7.82
CA ARG A 158 16.87 -7.60 8.81
C ARG A 158 16.39 -7.35 10.24
N ASP A 159 15.89 -6.15 10.51
CA ASP A 159 15.36 -5.79 11.83
C ASP A 159 14.14 -6.66 12.18
N PHE A 160 13.29 -6.97 11.19
CA PHE A 160 12.17 -7.88 11.37
C PHE A 160 12.64 -9.27 11.78
N VAL A 161 13.57 -9.89 11.04
CA VAL A 161 14.10 -11.24 11.36
C VAL A 161 14.77 -11.28 12.74
N ALA A 162 15.54 -10.26 13.07
CA ALA A 162 16.19 -10.15 14.38
C ALA A 162 15.16 -10.05 15.52
N ASN A 163 14.13 -9.20 15.36
CA ASN A 163 13.08 -9.03 16.35
C ASN A 163 12.22 -10.29 16.51
N VAL A 164 11.85 -10.96 15.41
CA VAL A 164 11.15 -12.26 15.44
C VAL A 164 11.94 -13.27 16.23
N SER A 165 13.26 -13.39 15.96
CA SER A 165 14.12 -14.33 16.67
C SER A 165 14.19 -14.06 18.17
N HIS A 166 14.26 -12.78 18.56
CA HIS A 166 14.27 -12.36 19.95
C HIS A 166 12.94 -12.64 20.66
N GLU A 167 11.82 -12.29 20.02
CA GLU A 167 10.49 -12.45 20.61
C GLU A 167 10.06 -13.92 20.69
N LEU A 168 10.57 -14.80 19.80
CA LEU A 168 10.36 -16.26 19.89
C LEU A 168 11.26 -16.92 20.94
N LYS A 169 12.51 -16.46 21.11
CA LYS A 169 13.45 -17.07 22.06
C LYS A 169 12.99 -16.92 23.51
N THR A 170 12.37 -15.81 23.85
CA THR A 170 11.92 -15.52 25.21
C THR A 170 10.88 -16.50 25.72
N PRO A 171 9.71 -16.72 25.02
CA PRO A 171 8.70 -17.68 25.47
C PRO A 171 9.22 -19.13 25.46
N VAL A 172 10.04 -19.51 24.47
CA VAL A 172 10.63 -20.85 24.44
C VAL A 172 11.55 -21.08 25.63
N GLY A 173 12.39 -20.09 25.98
CA GLY A 173 13.23 -20.17 27.18
C GLY A 173 12.42 -20.23 28.47
N ALA A 174 11.34 -19.42 28.59
CA ALA A 174 10.46 -19.43 29.76
C ALA A 174 9.77 -20.79 29.92
N MET A 175 9.26 -21.38 28.83
CA MET A 175 8.67 -22.74 28.87
C MET A 175 9.66 -23.80 29.31
N GLY A 176 10.94 -23.69 28.92
CA GLY A 176 12.01 -24.61 29.40
C GLY A 176 12.17 -24.55 30.91
N VAL A 177 12.32 -23.34 31.46
CA VAL A 177 12.48 -23.13 32.93
C VAL A 177 11.23 -23.60 33.69
N LEU A 178 10.04 -23.32 33.17
CA LEU A 178 8.78 -23.76 33.80
C LEU A 178 8.62 -25.28 33.77
N ALA A 179 9.07 -25.92 32.67
CA ALA A 179 9.07 -27.39 32.59
C ALA A 179 10.07 -28.04 33.56
N GLU A 180 11.26 -27.47 33.73
CA GLU A 180 12.23 -27.91 34.76
C GLU A 180 11.62 -27.76 36.17
N ALA A 181 11.00 -26.62 36.48
CA ALA A 181 10.32 -26.40 37.76
C ALA A 181 9.16 -27.38 38.01
N LEU A 182 8.41 -27.74 36.95
CA LEU A 182 7.37 -28.78 37.03
C LEU A 182 7.93 -30.15 37.42
N LEU A 183 9.09 -30.53 36.85
CA LEU A 183 9.73 -31.81 37.17
C LEU A 183 10.26 -31.86 38.58
N GLU A 184 10.80 -30.73 39.10
CA GLU A 184 11.31 -30.61 40.47
C GLU A 184 10.20 -30.57 41.53
N SER A 185 9.00 -30.10 41.14
CA SER A 185 7.87 -29.94 42.09
C SER A 185 6.82 -31.06 42.00
N SER A 186 7.22 -32.23 41.49
CA SER A 186 6.30 -33.35 41.22
C SER A 186 5.45 -33.79 42.41
N ASP A 187 5.90 -33.55 43.64
CA ASP A 187 5.25 -33.95 44.90
C ASP A 187 4.28 -32.87 45.43
N ASP A 188 4.21 -31.70 44.83
CA ASP A 188 3.31 -30.60 45.19
C ASP A 188 2.27 -30.30 44.09
N PRO A 189 1.04 -30.80 44.22
CA PRO A 189 0.03 -30.62 43.16
C PRO A 189 -0.38 -29.16 42.89
N GLU A 190 -0.28 -28.28 43.86
CA GLU A 190 -0.61 -26.85 43.66
C GLU A 190 0.47 -26.16 42.83
N THR A 191 1.74 -26.42 43.13
CA THR A 191 2.87 -25.90 42.36
C THR A 191 2.92 -26.48 40.95
N VAL A 192 2.67 -27.79 40.78
CA VAL A 192 2.51 -28.41 39.46
C VAL A 192 1.41 -27.76 38.64
N ARG A 193 0.26 -27.51 39.25
CA ARG A 193 -0.84 -26.81 38.56
C ARG A 193 -0.44 -25.39 38.14
N HIS A 194 0.13 -24.62 39.05
CA HIS A 194 0.55 -23.26 38.81
C HIS A 194 1.54 -23.15 37.62
N PHE A 195 2.62 -23.96 37.64
CA PHE A 195 3.58 -23.95 36.53
C PHE A 195 2.98 -24.51 35.25
N GLY A 196 2.10 -25.49 35.31
CA GLY A 196 1.37 -26.04 34.17
C GLY A 196 0.49 -25.00 33.49
N GLU A 197 -0.24 -24.18 34.26
CA GLU A 197 -1.02 -23.06 33.75
C GLU A 197 -0.15 -21.99 33.07
N GLN A 198 1.05 -21.70 33.61
CA GLN A 198 1.99 -20.76 33.01
C GLN A 198 2.58 -21.31 31.71
N VAL A 199 2.95 -22.59 31.62
CA VAL A 199 3.39 -23.23 30.37
C VAL A 199 2.30 -23.15 29.31
N LEU A 200 1.05 -23.41 29.69
CA LEU A 200 -0.08 -23.34 28.76
C LEU A 200 -0.30 -21.89 28.27
N ALA A 201 -0.17 -20.89 29.14
CA ALA A 201 -0.28 -19.48 28.80
C ALA A 201 0.81 -19.06 27.81
N GLU A 202 2.06 -19.47 28.05
CA GLU A 202 3.20 -19.13 27.17
C GLU A 202 3.12 -19.85 25.83
N SER A 203 2.63 -21.10 25.81
CA SER A 203 2.36 -21.87 24.58
C SER A 203 1.28 -21.19 23.72
N ARG A 204 0.18 -20.72 24.33
CA ARG A 204 -0.87 -19.97 23.62
C ARG A 204 -0.33 -18.66 23.06
N ARG A 205 0.49 -17.94 23.83
CA ARG A 205 1.14 -16.72 23.37
C ARG A 205 2.03 -16.95 22.14
N LEU A 206 2.82 -18.03 22.17
CA LEU A 206 3.65 -18.44 21.05
C LEU A 206 2.81 -18.77 19.81
N GLY A 207 1.71 -19.52 19.97
CA GLY A 207 0.77 -19.84 18.88
C GLY A 207 0.16 -18.60 18.24
N ASN A 208 -0.26 -17.63 19.04
CA ASN A 208 -0.77 -16.34 18.54
C ASN A 208 0.30 -15.58 17.75
N MET A 209 1.52 -15.53 18.27
CA MET A 209 2.64 -14.87 17.60
C MET A 209 2.95 -15.50 16.23
N VAL A 210 2.96 -16.83 16.14
CA VAL A 210 3.15 -17.55 14.87
C VAL A 210 2.03 -17.21 13.87
N THR A 211 0.78 -17.18 14.33
CA THR A 211 -0.36 -16.83 13.50
C THR A 211 -0.25 -15.38 12.97
N GLU A 212 0.14 -14.44 13.82
CA GLU A 212 0.37 -13.05 13.43
C GLU A 212 1.53 -12.90 12.44
N LEU A 213 2.61 -13.67 12.62
CA LEU A 213 3.75 -13.70 11.69
C LEU A 213 3.35 -14.24 10.31
N ILE A 214 2.54 -15.29 10.26
CA ILE A 214 2.02 -15.86 9.00
C ILE A 214 1.13 -14.83 8.30
N ALA A 215 0.22 -14.17 9.03
CA ALA A 215 -0.64 -13.13 8.48
C ALA A 215 0.19 -11.97 7.91
N LEU A 216 1.21 -11.51 8.65
CA LEU A 216 2.09 -10.43 8.21
C LEU A 216 2.95 -10.84 6.99
N SER A 217 3.44 -12.09 6.94
CA SER A 217 4.20 -12.62 5.81
C SER A 217 3.38 -12.65 4.52
N ARG A 218 2.11 -13.08 4.61
CA ARG A 218 1.18 -13.06 3.47
C ARG A 218 0.94 -11.65 2.95
N LEU A 219 0.81 -10.68 3.85
CA LEU A 219 0.58 -9.27 3.52
C LEU A 219 1.80 -8.58 2.87
N GLN A 220 3.01 -9.11 3.06
CA GLN A 220 4.25 -8.56 2.48
C GLN A 220 4.62 -9.14 1.12
N GLY A 221 4.15 -10.33 0.78
CA GLY A 221 4.49 -11.03 -0.46
C GLY A 221 3.55 -10.75 -1.63
N ALA A 222 2.40 -10.14 -1.38
CA ALA A 222 1.41 -9.85 -2.41
C ALA A 222 1.52 -8.39 -2.88
N GLU A 223 2.00 -8.19 -4.10
CA GLU A 223 1.88 -6.88 -4.78
C GLU A 223 0.41 -6.46 -4.96
N LYS A 224 -0.52 -7.40 -4.97
CA LYS A 224 -1.99 -7.21 -4.86
C LYS A 224 -2.58 -8.45 -4.19
N LEU A 225 -3.57 -8.28 -3.32
CA LEU A 225 -4.40 -9.39 -2.85
C LEU A 225 -5.12 -10.00 -4.07
N PRO A 226 -4.97 -11.31 -4.31
CA PRO A 226 -5.43 -11.91 -5.57
C PRO A 226 -6.96 -11.92 -5.73
N ASP A 227 -7.72 -12.04 -4.65
CA ASP A 227 -9.18 -12.21 -4.71
C ASP A 227 -9.87 -11.33 -3.66
N LEU A 228 -10.13 -10.05 -4.00
CA LEU A 228 -10.99 -9.20 -3.19
C LEU A 228 -12.45 -9.47 -3.56
N GLU A 229 -13.23 -9.94 -2.60
CA GLU A 229 -14.68 -10.16 -2.72
C GLU A 229 -15.49 -9.03 -2.06
N VAL A 230 -16.79 -9.00 -2.34
CA VAL A 230 -17.71 -8.09 -1.63
C VAL A 230 -17.95 -8.66 -0.24
N VAL A 231 -17.66 -7.88 0.78
CA VAL A 231 -17.69 -8.29 2.18
C VAL A 231 -18.66 -7.41 2.96
N ASP A 232 -19.60 -8.04 3.63
CA ASP A 232 -20.48 -7.39 4.60
C ASP A 232 -19.68 -6.98 5.86
N VAL A 233 -19.65 -5.68 6.13
CA VAL A 233 -18.96 -5.11 7.30
C VAL A 233 -19.57 -5.59 8.61
N ASP A 234 -20.87 -5.84 8.64
CA ASP A 234 -21.56 -6.30 9.85
C ASP A 234 -21.17 -7.75 10.18
N PHE A 235 -20.96 -8.58 9.16
CA PHE A 235 -20.39 -9.92 9.33
C PHE A 235 -18.97 -9.86 9.92
N VAL A 236 -18.09 -9.00 9.37
CA VAL A 236 -16.72 -8.84 9.86
C VAL A 236 -16.70 -8.43 11.33
N VAL A 237 -17.53 -7.46 11.72
CA VAL A 237 -17.61 -6.98 13.09
C VAL A 237 -18.15 -8.06 14.03
N SER A 238 -19.17 -8.81 13.61
CA SER A 238 -19.77 -9.88 14.43
C SER A 238 -18.79 -11.02 14.70
N GLU A 239 -18.02 -11.42 13.68
CA GLU A 239 -16.97 -12.44 13.82
C GLU A 239 -15.82 -11.97 14.71
N ALA A 240 -15.38 -10.73 14.58
CA ALA A 240 -14.35 -10.15 15.46
C ALA A 240 -14.81 -10.09 16.92
N LEU A 241 -16.06 -9.74 17.16
CA LEU A 241 -16.67 -9.77 18.50
C LEU A 241 -16.72 -11.19 19.07
N SER A 242 -17.16 -12.17 18.26
CA SER A 242 -17.19 -13.58 18.66
C SER A 242 -15.83 -14.09 19.13
N ARG A 243 -14.76 -13.77 18.36
CA ARG A 243 -13.38 -14.15 18.72
C ARG A 243 -12.88 -13.48 19.99
N SER A 244 -13.37 -12.28 20.31
CA SER A 244 -12.93 -11.49 21.46
C SER A 244 -13.76 -11.75 22.71
N LYS A 245 -14.85 -12.50 22.64
CA LYS A 245 -15.84 -12.69 23.70
C LYS A 245 -15.23 -13.21 25.01
N VAL A 246 -14.48 -14.29 24.93
CA VAL A 246 -13.86 -14.90 26.13
C VAL A 246 -12.84 -13.94 26.77
N ALA A 247 -12.09 -13.20 25.98
CA ALA A 247 -11.12 -12.24 26.51
C ALA A 247 -11.83 -11.06 27.20
N ALA A 248 -12.92 -10.59 26.63
CA ALA A 248 -13.74 -9.52 27.20
C ALA A 248 -14.40 -9.96 28.53
N GLU A 249 -14.97 -11.16 28.59
CA GLU A 249 -15.54 -11.75 29.78
C GLU A 249 -14.50 -11.90 30.89
N ASN A 250 -13.31 -12.42 30.59
CA ASN A 250 -12.22 -12.58 31.57
C ASN A 250 -11.69 -11.23 32.09
N ALA A 251 -11.76 -10.18 31.30
CA ALA A 251 -11.34 -8.83 31.68
C ALA A 251 -12.47 -8.02 32.32
N ASP A 252 -13.68 -8.56 32.42
CA ASP A 252 -14.90 -7.85 32.90
C ASP A 252 -15.15 -6.57 32.07
N ILE A 253 -15.01 -6.66 30.76
CA ILE A 253 -15.18 -5.54 29.81
C ILE A 253 -16.40 -5.79 28.94
N ALA A 254 -17.37 -4.85 29.00
CA ALA A 254 -18.50 -4.85 28.08
C ALA A 254 -18.10 -4.32 26.72
N VAL A 255 -18.14 -5.16 25.67
CA VAL A 255 -17.94 -4.73 24.29
C VAL A 255 -19.31 -4.52 23.66
N THR A 256 -19.57 -3.28 23.19
CA THR A 256 -20.83 -2.87 22.59
C THR A 256 -20.64 -2.48 21.12
N THR A 257 -21.67 -2.67 20.31
CA THR A 257 -21.70 -2.25 18.91
C THR A 257 -22.99 -1.52 18.60
N ASP A 258 -22.97 -0.66 17.59
CA ASP A 258 -24.14 -0.04 16.99
C ASP A 258 -25.04 -1.05 16.26
N ALA A 259 -26.20 -0.59 15.78
CA ALA A 259 -27.09 -1.42 14.96
C ALA A 259 -26.40 -1.82 13.64
N PRO A 260 -26.79 -2.95 13.01
CA PRO A 260 -26.29 -3.34 11.71
C PRO A 260 -26.41 -2.21 10.69
N SER A 261 -25.38 -2.05 9.89
CA SER A 261 -25.23 -0.91 8.99
C SER A 261 -25.59 -1.24 7.54
N GLY A 262 -25.47 -2.52 7.14
CA GLY A 262 -25.63 -2.97 5.77
C GLY A 262 -24.55 -2.44 4.81
N PHE A 263 -23.40 -1.99 5.34
CA PHE A 263 -22.29 -1.49 4.52
C PHE A 263 -21.48 -2.64 3.95
N GLU A 264 -21.09 -2.50 2.68
CA GLU A 264 -20.26 -3.44 1.97
C GLU A 264 -18.92 -2.79 1.54
N VAL A 265 -17.86 -3.59 1.54
CA VAL A 265 -16.52 -3.20 1.09
C VAL A 265 -15.91 -4.31 0.22
N ARG A 266 -14.98 -3.97 -0.68
CA ARG A 266 -14.18 -5.00 -1.36
C ARG A 266 -12.99 -5.37 -0.53
N GLY A 267 -12.86 -6.68 -0.18
CA GLY A 267 -11.79 -7.10 0.70
C GLY A 267 -11.66 -8.61 0.83
N ASP A 268 -10.65 -9.00 1.61
CA ASP A 268 -10.49 -10.36 2.14
C ASP A 268 -11.13 -10.41 3.54
N PRO A 269 -12.22 -11.16 3.74
CA PRO A 269 -12.95 -11.21 5.00
C PRO A 269 -12.06 -11.70 6.14
N THR A 270 -11.15 -12.64 5.90
CA THR A 270 -10.26 -13.18 6.94
C THR A 270 -9.29 -12.12 7.45
N LEU A 271 -8.73 -11.32 6.54
CA LEU A 271 -7.82 -10.23 6.90
C LEU A 271 -8.57 -9.09 7.59
N LEU A 272 -9.77 -8.73 7.13
CA LEU A 272 -10.60 -7.70 7.76
C LEU A 272 -11.02 -8.11 9.16
N ILE A 273 -11.49 -9.35 9.36
CA ILE A 273 -11.81 -9.91 10.67
C ILE A 273 -10.57 -9.86 11.59
N THR A 274 -9.40 -10.25 11.06
CA THR A 274 -8.14 -10.21 11.83
C THR A 274 -7.80 -8.79 12.25
N ALA A 275 -7.97 -7.81 11.36
CA ALA A 275 -7.70 -6.41 11.69
C ALA A 275 -8.62 -5.89 12.81
N ILE A 276 -9.93 -6.11 12.68
CA ILE A 276 -10.88 -5.67 13.72
C ILE A 276 -10.65 -6.43 15.04
N SER A 277 -10.40 -7.74 15.00
CA SER A 277 -10.06 -8.53 16.19
C SER A 277 -8.82 -7.98 16.91
N ASN A 278 -7.79 -7.57 16.18
CA ASN A 278 -6.60 -6.95 16.77
C ASN A 278 -6.90 -5.60 17.44
N LEU A 279 -7.77 -4.78 16.84
CA LEU A 279 -8.20 -3.52 17.47
C LEU A 279 -8.99 -3.76 18.73
N VAL A 280 -9.93 -4.73 18.72
CA VAL A 280 -10.74 -5.09 19.89
C VAL A 280 -9.88 -5.70 21.00
N ALA A 281 -8.96 -6.60 20.65
CA ALA A 281 -8.03 -7.20 21.61
C ALA A 281 -7.16 -6.15 22.31
N ASN A 282 -6.65 -5.17 21.55
CA ASN A 282 -5.92 -4.03 22.13
C ASN A 282 -6.82 -3.19 23.05
N ALA A 283 -8.03 -2.87 22.62
CA ALA A 283 -8.98 -2.12 23.45
C ALA A 283 -9.27 -2.82 24.79
N ILE A 284 -9.44 -4.14 24.77
CA ILE A 284 -9.64 -4.96 25.99
C ILE A 284 -8.36 -4.96 26.84
N ALA A 285 -7.19 -5.18 26.25
CA ALA A 285 -5.94 -5.32 26.99
C ALA A 285 -5.49 -4.04 27.71
N TYR A 286 -5.85 -2.87 27.17
CA TYR A 286 -5.41 -1.58 27.72
C TYR A 286 -6.50 -0.80 28.44
N SER A 287 -7.73 -1.32 28.50
CA SER A 287 -8.83 -0.73 29.27
C SER A 287 -8.80 -1.19 30.72
N PRO A 288 -9.15 -0.32 31.68
CA PRO A 288 -9.43 -0.74 33.06
C PRO A 288 -10.62 -1.69 33.11
N GLN A 289 -10.60 -2.63 34.06
CA GLN A 289 -11.72 -3.51 34.34
C GLN A 289 -13.05 -2.72 34.54
N GLY A 290 -14.14 -3.21 34.00
CA GLY A 290 -15.46 -2.55 34.05
C GLY A 290 -15.64 -1.40 33.06
N SER A 291 -14.60 -1.03 32.27
CA SER A 291 -14.69 0.04 31.26
C SER A 291 -15.27 -0.50 29.96
N PRO A 292 -16.26 0.18 29.33
CA PRO A 292 -16.81 -0.28 28.05
C PRO A 292 -15.85 -0.02 26.88
N VAL A 293 -15.82 -0.98 25.95
CA VAL A 293 -15.26 -0.84 24.62
C VAL A 293 -16.42 -0.73 23.65
N SER A 294 -16.37 0.20 22.70
CA SER A 294 -17.42 0.38 21.70
C SER A 294 -16.88 0.28 20.29
N ILE A 295 -17.67 -0.37 19.41
CA ILE A 295 -17.43 -0.44 17.97
C ILE A 295 -18.55 0.31 17.29
N SER A 296 -18.21 1.22 16.37
CA SER A 296 -19.19 1.95 15.59
C SER A 296 -18.85 1.93 14.10
N ARG A 297 -19.88 1.92 13.27
CA ARG A 297 -19.79 1.89 11.80
C ARG A 297 -20.48 3.11 11.23
N ARG A 298 -19.83 3.80 10.32
CA ARG A 298 -20.47 4.92 9.64
C ARG A 298 -19.93 5.07 8.23
N ARG A 299 -20.76 5.54 7.32
CA ARG A 299 -20.34 5.97 6.00
C ARG A 299 -19.95 7.44 6.04
N ARG A 300 -18.81 7.78 5.44
CA ARG A 300 -18.34 9.14 5.26
C ARG A 300 -17.87 9.35 3.82
N GLY A 301 -18.77 9.88 3.00
CA GLY A 301 -18.52 10.00 1.55
C GLY A 301 -18.40 8.63 0.88
N ASP A 302 -17.31 8.40 0.21
CA ASP A 302 -16.92 7.17 -0.49
C ASP A 302 -16.29 6.10 0.41
N LYS A 303 -16.32 6.28 1.74
CA LYS A 303 -15.66 5.38 2.69
C LYS A 303 -16.59 4.91 3.78
N VAL A 304 -16.36 3.67 4.20
CA VAL A 304 -16.88 3.09 5.43
C VAL A 304 -15.82 3.21 6.50
N GLU A 305 -16.16 3.81 7.63
CA GLU A 305 -15.31 3.94 8.79
C GLU A 305 -15.80 3.01 9.90
N ILE A 306 -14.92 2.10 10.37
CA ILE A 306 -15.14 1.20 11.50
C ILE A 306 -14.25 1.71 12.62
N ALA A 307 -14.86 2.24 13.69
CA ALA A 307 -14.13 2.82 14.80
C ALA A 307 -14.26 1.94 16.05
N VAL A 308 -13.12 1.57 16.64
CA VAL A 308 -13.01 0.88 17.94
C VAL A 308 -12.52 1.89 18.96
N THR A 309 -13.33 2.14 19.98
CA THR A 309 -13.05 3.13 21.03
C THR A 309 -12.93 2.44 22.39
N ASP A 310 -11.82 2.71 23.06
CA ASP A 310 -11.53 2.29 24.42
C ASP A 310 -11.49 3.48 25.40
N ARG A 311 -11.60 3.18 26.68
CA ARG A 311 -11.39 4.12 27.80
C ARG A 311 -10.15 3.76 28.59
N GLY A 312 -9.12 3.30 27.89
CA GLY A 312 -7.86 2.86 28.45
C GLY A 312 -6.92 3.98 28.86
N ILE A 313 -5.67 3.60 29.03
CA ILE A 313 -4.59 4.51 29.46
C ILE A 313 -4.31 5.62 28.44
N GLY A 314 -4.73 5.47 27.19
CA GLY A 314 -4.39 6.36 26.09
C GLY A 314 -2.92 6.28 25.67
N ILE A 315 -2.57 7.00 24.61
CA ILE A 315 -1.26 6.96 23.96
C ILE A 315 -0.71 8.38 23.86
N ALA A 316 0.50 8.60 24.38
CA ALA A 316 1.19 9.89 24.27
C ALA A 316 1.47 10.26 22.81
N LYS A 317 1.39 11.54 22.46
CA LYS A 317 1.50 12.04 21.08
C LYS A 317 2.78 11.58 20.38
N GLU A 318 3.88 11.49 21.10
CA GLU A 318 5.19 11.05 20.61
C GLU A 318 5.22 9.58 20.17
N HIS A 319 4.26 8.76 20.64
CA HIS A 319 4.18 7.33 20.30
C HIS A 319 3.09 7.02 19.28
N GLN A 320 2.16 7.96 18.96
CA GLN A 320 1.00 7.69 18.13
C GLN A 320 1.33 7.27 16.69
N GLU A 321 2.42 7.74 16.11
CA GLU A 321 2.88 7.28 14.80
C GLU A 321 3.58 5.92 14.91
N ARG A 322 4.30 5.70 16.00
CA ARG A 322 5.15 4.54 16.21
C ARG A 322 4.38 3.29 16.65
N VAL A 323 3.18 3.41 17.21
CA VAL A 323 2.38 2.24 17.63
C VAL A 323 2.00 1.31 16.47
N PHE A 324 2.12 1.78 15.23
CA PHE A 324 1.93 0.98 14.02
C PHE A 324 3.23 0.35 13.49
N GLU A 325 4.38 0.63 14.11
CA GLU A 325 5.65 -0.04 13.81
C GLU A 325 5.63 -1.48 14.37
N ARG A 326 6.29 -2.40 13.68
CA ARG A 326 6.38 -3.79 14.11
C ARG A 326 7.16 -3.91 15.41
N PHE A 327 6.69 -4.73 16.35
CA PHE A 327 7.30 -4.98 17.66
C PHE A 327 7.41 -3.73 18.55
N PHE A 328 6.80 -2.60 18.15
CA PHE A 328 6.80 -1.41 18.97
C PHE A 328 5.84 -1.57 20.16
N ARG A 329 6.31 -1.18 21.32
CA ARG A 329 5.58 -1.22 22.59
C ARG A 329 6.01 -0.03 23.44
N VAL A 330 5.05 0.71 23.97
CA VAL A 330 5.32 1.89 24.83
C VAL A 330 5.98 1.45 26.13
N ASP A 331 5.51 0.34 26.71
CA ASP A 331 6.05 -0.24 27.95
C ASP A 331 6.26 -1.75 27.78
N LYS A 332 7.52 -2.17 27.68
CA LYS A 332 7.90 -3.58 27.49
C LYS A 332 7.62 -4.47 28.72
N ALA A 333 7.61 -3.89 29.94
CA ALA A 333 7.40 -4.64 31.15
C ALA A 333 5.90 -4.99 31.33
N ARG A 334 5.04 -3.98 31.29
CA ARG A 334 3.59 -4.15 31.43
C ARG A 334 2.96 -4.97 30.31
N SER A 335 3.51 -4.88 29.12
CA SER A 335 2.98 -5.63 27.97
C SER A 335 3.35 -7.11 27.96
N ARG A 336 4.23 -7.60 28.83
CA ARG A 336 4.44 -9.05 29.03
C ARG A 336 3.25 -9.66 29.74
N ASP A 337 2.68 -8.95 30.70
CA ASP A 337 1.52 -9.41 31.45
C ASP A 337 0.25 -9.46 30.61
N THR A 338 0.13 -8.56 29.62
CA THR A 338 -1.00 -8.52 28.67
C THR A 338 -0.81 -9.39 27.42
N GLY A 339 0.34 -10.08 27.29
CA GLY A 339 0.60 -11.04 26.19
C GLY A 339 0.76 -10.44 24.82
N GLY A 340 0.83 -9.11 24.66
CA GLY A 340 0.92 -8.45 23.36
C GLY A 340 2.24 -8.71 22.64
N THR A 341 2.20 -8.99 21.36
CA THR A 341 3.37 -9.27 20.48
C THR A 341 3.98 -8.00 19.89
N GLY A 342 3.20 -6.90 19.84
CA GLY A 342 3.55 -5.67 19.13
C GLY A 342 3.40 -5.78 17.60
N LEU A 343 2.75 -6.84 17.10
CA LEU A 343 2.48 -7.04 15.67
C LEU A 343 1.05 -6.65 15.28
N GLY A 344 0.09 -6.73 16.20
CA GLY A 344 -1.33 -6.54 15.88
C GLY A 344 -1.66 -5.24 15.17
N LEU A 345 -1.18 -4.08 15.66
CA LEU A 345 -1.42 -2.78 15.00
C LEU A 345 -0.68 -2.63 13.68
N ALA A 346 0.50 -3.24 13.54
CA ALA A 346 1.20 -3.30 12.25
C ALA A 346 0.41 -4.12 11.23
N ILE A 347 -0.21 -5.23 11.64
CA ILE A 347 -1.13 -6.02 10.80
C ILE A 347 -2.32 -5.17 10.36
N VAL A 348 -2.96 -4.45 11.28
CA VAL A 348 -4.09 -3.54 10.95
C VAL A 348 -3.69 -2.52 9.89
N LYS A 349 -2.52 -1.90 10.02
CA LYS A 349 -2.00 -0.93 9.05
C LYS A 349 -1.79 -1.56 7.66
N HIS A 350 -1.20 -2.75 7.60
CA HIS A 350 -1.00 -3.47 6.34
C HIS A 350 -2.32 -3.93 5.71
N VAL A 351 -3.26 -4.44 6.52
CA VAL A 351 -4.59 -4.79 6.03
C VAL A 351 -5.28 -3.56 5.45
N ALA A 352 -5.28 -2.43 6.17
CA ALA A 352 -5.86 -1.19 5.66
C ALA A 352 -5.25 -0.79 4.30
N ALA A 353 -3.91 -0.79 4.18
CA ALA A 353 -3.21 -0.41 2.95
C ALA A 353 -3.54 -1.35 1.77
N ASN A 354 -3.59 -2.67 2.00
CA ASN A 354 -3.90 -3.65 0.97
C ASN A 354 -5.37 -3.60 0.49
N HIS A 355 -6.25 -2.98 1.28
CA HIS A 355 -7.65 -2.73 0.94
C HIS A 355 -7.90 -1.28 0.47
N ASN A 356 -6.86 -0.56 0.00
CA ASN A 356 -6.93 0.85 -0.40
C ASN A 356 -7.53 1.79 0.67
N GLY A 357 -7.43 1.37 1.92
CA GLY A 357 -7.92 2.06 3.09
C GLY A 357 -6.81 2.70 3.92
N VAL A 358 -7.20 3.28 5.05
CA VAL A 358 -6.27 3.87 6.02
C VAL A 358 -6.74 3.59 7.43
N ILE A 359 -5.78 3.44 8.37
CA ILE A 359 -6.04 3.42 9.79
C ILE A 359 -5.69 4.78 10.40
N LYS A 360 -6.59 5.33 11.20
CA LYS A 360 -6.41 6.60 11.93
C LYS A 360 -6.45 6.33 13.42
N LEU A 361 -5.71 7.11 14.19
CA LEU A 361 -5.68 7.07 15.63
C LEU A 361 -6.00 8.46 16.21
N TRP A 362 -6.99 8.50 17.08
CA TRP A 362 -7.16 9.58 18.06
C TRP A 362 -6.92 9.01 19.44
N SER A 363 -6.08 9.64 20.24
CA SER A 363 -5.82 9.18 21.60
C SER A 363 -5.35 10.31 22.50
N GLN A 364 -5.75 10.25 23.76
CA GLN A 364 -5.33 11.17 24.81
C GLN A 364 -4.98 10.37 26.06
N PRO A 365 -3.79 10.57 26.65
CA PRO A 365 -3.39 9.91 27.91
C PRO A 365 -4.44 10.12 29.02
N GLY A 366 -4.82 9.03 29.70
CA GLY A 366 -5.81 9.01 30.74
C GLY A 366 -7.29 9.10 30.29
N THR A 367 -7.53 9.22 28.97
CA THR A 367 -8.90 9.31 28.41
C THR A 367 -9.27 8.05 27.64
N GLY A 368 -8.29 7.48 26.87
CA GLY A 368 -8.48 6.33 26.01
C GLY A 368 -8.06 6.59 24.58
N SER A 369 -8.42 5.67 23.68
CA SER A 369 -8.07 5.73 22.28
C SER A 369 -9.26 5.38 21.38
N THR A 370 -9.25 5.92 20.16
CA THR A 370 -10.16 5.52 19.07
C THR A 370 -9.32 5.20 17.84
N PHE A 371 -9.36 3.95 17.43
CA PHE A 371 -8.77 3.48 16.18
C PHE A 371 -9.86 3.40 15.13
N THR A 372 -9.68 4.07 14.00
CA THR A 372 -10.66 4.12 12.91
C THR A 372 -10.07 3.52 11.66
N LEU A 373 -10.57 2.35 11.27
CA LEU A 373 -10.28 1.72 9.97
C LEU A 373 -11.24 2.31 8.93
N SER A 374 -10.69 2.93 7.90
CA SER A 374 -11.45 3.58 6.83
C SER A 374 -11.17 2.85 5.52
N LEU A 375 -12.20 2.28 4.91
CA LEU A 375 -12.15 1.47 3.69
C LEU A 375 -13.02 2.10 2.60
N PRO A 376 -12.70 1.96 1.32
CA PRO A 376 -13.60 2.34 0.24
C PRO A 376 -14.92 1.57 0.35
N VAL A 377 -16.07 2.27 0.21
CA VAL A 377 -17.37 1.62 0.14
C VAL A 377 -17.48 0.84 -1.18
N TYR A 378 -18.07 -0.33 -1.15
CA TYR A 378 -18.51 -1.00 -2.36
C TYR A 378 -19.88 -0.44 -2.76
N GLU A 379 -19.99 0.02 -3.99
CA GLU A 379 -21.26 0.36 -4.65
C GLU A 379 -21.32 -0.53 -5.89
N ASP A 380 -22.44 -1.22 -6.08
CA ASP A 380 -22.67 -1.87 -7.37
C ASP A 380 -22.70 -0.76 -8.42
N ASP A 381 -21.80 -0.83 -9.40
CA ASP A 381 -21.96 -0.07 -10.64
C ASP A 381 -23.25 -0.59 -11.29
N VAL A 382 -24.37 0.07 -10.99
CA VAL A 382 -25.59 -0.12 -11.77
C VAL A 382 -25.22 0.37 -13.17
N ASP A 383 -24.99 -0.57 -14.07
CA ASP A 383 -24.80 -0.30 -15.48
C ASP A 383 -25.96 0.58 -15.94
N ASP A 384 -25.68 1.86 -16.19
CA ASP A 384 -26.57 2.85 -16.81
C ASP A 384 -26.77 2.53 -18.31
N ASP A 385 -26.64 1.26 -18.73
CA ASP A 385 -26.80 0.80 -20.12
C ASP A 385 -28.25 0.56 -20.56
N ASP A 386 -29.26 0.77 -19.69
CA ASP A 386 -30.66 0.61 -20.07
C ASP A 386 -31.41 1.93 -20.45
N ALA A 387 -30.68 3.04 -20.68
CA ALA A 387 -31.31 4.34 -20.98
C ALA A 387 -31.22 4.81 -22.45
N GLU A 388 -30.79 3.98 -23.40
CA GLU A 388 -30.79 4.34 -24.83
C GLU A 388 -31.41 3.25 -25.71
N ASP A 389 -32.74 3.03 -25.60
CA ASP A 389 -33.51 2.52 -26.74
C ASP A 389 -35.03 2.72 -26.56
N THR A 390 -35.46 3.98 -26.48
CA THR A 390 -36.90 4.27 -26.71
C THR A 390 -37.09 5.64 -27.38
N GLN A 391 -36.58 5.78 -28.60
CA GLN A 391 -37.10 6.84 -29.51
C GLN A 391 -36.99 6.40 -30.96
N ALA A 392 -38.17 6.31 -31.56
CA ALA A 392 -38.50 6.28 -32.97
C ALA A 392 -39.11 4.95 -33.48
N ASP A 393 -40.42 4.81 -33.39
CA ASP A 393 -41.18 4.68 -34.63
C ASP A 393 -42.68 4.90 -34.37
N SER A 394 -43.21 5.99 -34.88
CA SER A 394 -44.65 6.14 -35.14
C SER A 394 -44.90 5.84 -36.61
N PRO A 395 -45.89 5.02 -36.93
CA PRO A 395 -46.73 5.37 -38.05
C PRO A 395 -48.23 5.37 -37.72
N THR A 396 -48.83 6.44 -38.11
CA THR A 396 -50.23 6.73 -38.38
C THR A 396 -50.99 5.58 -39.06
N GLY A 397 -52.25 5.39 -38.64
CA GLY A 397 -53.28 4.92 -39.59
C GLY A 397 -54.28 3.88 -39.07
N ASP A 398 -55.42 4.38 -38.63
CA ASP A 398 -56.81 4.11 -39.11
C ASP A 398 -57.58 2.90 -38.59
N THR A 399 -58.70 3.30 -37.93
CA THR A 399 -60.07 2.83 -37.92
C THR A 399 -60.49 1.41 -37.51
N THR A 400 -61.26 1.49 -36.45
CA THR A 400 -62.59 0.92 -36.13
C THR A 400 -62.73 -0.51 -35.59
N PRO A 401 -63.82 -0.74 -34.84
CA PRO A 401 -63.81 -1.65 -33.68
C PRO A 401 -64.58 -2.94 -33.92
N ARG A 402 -64.32 -3.98 -33.22
CA ARG A 402 -65.28 -5.04 -33.02
C ARG A 402 -65.21 -5.66 -31.62
N LYS A 403 -66.41 -5.64 -31.06
CA LYS A 403 -66.97 -6.22 -29.84
C LYS A 403 -66.68 -7.70 -29.66
N ASP A 404 -66.80 -8.05 -28.45
CA ASP A 404 -67.43 -9.17 -27.70
C ASP A 404 -66.38 -10.03 -26.97
N ALA A 405 -66.42 -9.89 -25.68
CA ALA A 405 -67.22 -10.60 -24.67
C ALA A 405 -66.57 -11.93 -24.22
N THR A 406 -66.24 -12.04 -23.04
CA THR A 406 -66.69 -12.83 -21.87
C THR A 406 -65.45 -13.20 -21.00
N ASN A 407 -65.33 -12.60 -19.89
CA ASN A 407 -65.86 -12.95 -18.59
C ASN A 407 -65.51 -14.39 -18.14
N HIS A 408 -64.56 -14.61 -17.28
CA HIS A 408 -64.76 -15.15 -15.92
C HIS A 408 -63.47 -15.32 -15.15
N PRO A 409 -63.46 -14.96 -13.86
CA PRO A 409 -62.34 -15.12 -13.00
C PRO A 409 -62.47 -16.38 -12.09
N PRO A 410 -61.80 -16.46 -10.97
CA PRO A 410 -60.87 -17.52 -10.58
C PRO A 410 -61.42 -18.47 -9.55
N ARG A 411 -60.70 -19.50 -9.18
CA ARG A 411 -60.65 -20.04 -7.83
C ARG A 411 -59.65 -21.18 -7.64
N PRO A 412 -59.22 -21.36 -6.38
CA PRO A 412 -58.04 -22.08 -5.96
C PRO A 412 -58.37 -23.47 -5.40
N HIS A 413 -57.38 -24.30 -5.28
CA HIS A 413 -57.36 -25.50 -4.40
C HIS A 413 -56.01 -26.15 -4.57
N GLY A 414 -55.27 -26.65 -3.58
CA GLY A 414 -55.60 -27.11 -2.26
C GLY A 414 -54.43 -28.00 -1.87
N LEU A 415 -53.98 -27.84 -0.67
CA LEU A 415 -53.20 -28.88 0.02
C LEU A 415 -54.06 -30.14 0.25
N PRO A 416 -53.48 -31.33 0.43
CA PRO A 416 -53.16 -31.83 1.75
C PRO A 416 -51.89 -32.69 1.77
N ALA A 417 -51.09 -32.71 2.83
CA ALA A 417 -51.23 -33.38 4.09
C ALA A 417 -50.97 -34.90 4.07
N SER A 418 -49.97 -35.26 4.92
CA SER A 418 -49.90 -36.47 5.78
C SER A 418 -49.47 -37.82 5.21
N GLY A 419 -48.59 -38.43 6.01
CA GLY A 419 -48.30 -39.86 6.08
C GLY A 419 -46.85 -40.10 6.44
N SER A 420 -46.41 -40.17 7.68
CA SER A 420 -46.58 -41.17 8.76
C SER A 420 -46.20 -42.59 8.34
N SER A 421 -45.09 -43.09 8.89
CA SER A 421 -44.90 -44.41 9.49
C SER A 421 -43.42 -44.71 9.68
N LYS A 422 -42.87 -44.78 10.93
CA LYS A 422 -42.66 -46.02 11.72
C LYS A 422 -41.99 -47.12 10.91
N ALA A 423 -40.95 -47.78 11.33
CA ALA A 423 -40.55 -48.33 12.63
C ALA A 423 -39.21 -49.06 12.47
N ASP A 424 -38.53 -49.22 13.59
CA ASP A 424 -37.94 -50.44 14.17
C ASP A 424 -36.68 -51.10 13.60
N GLY A 425 -35.84 -51.43 14.58
CA GLY A 425 -34.99 -52.59 14.67
C GLY A 425 -33.55 -52.23 14.98
N LEU A 426 -33.14 -52.09 16.20
CA LEU A 426 -32.76 -53.07 17.24
C LEU A 426 -31.49 -53.89 16.93
N LEU A 427 -30.58 -53.79 17.93
CA LEU A 427 -29.65 -54.80 18.48
C LEU A 427 -28.27 -54.92 17.78
N THR A 428 -27.24 -54.80 18.50
CA THR A 428 -26.51 -55.43 19.55
C THR A 428 -25.03 -55.49 19.25
N SER A 429 -24.26 -55.01 20.19
CA SER A 429 -23.19 -55.68 20.92
C SER A 429 -22.03 -56.28 20.09
N THR A 430 -20.81 -55.93 20.38
CA THR A 430 -19.92 -56.67 21.30
C THR A 430 -18.49 -56.11 21.14
N SER A 431 -17.93 -55.77 22.28
CA SER A 431 -16.48 -55.78 22.51
C SER A 431 -16.06 -57.24 22.72
N PRO A 432 -14.83 -57.69 22.48
CA PRO A 432 -13.80 -57.59 23.50
C PRO A 432 -12.35 -57.40 23.00
N ALA A 433 -11.57 -56.83 23.87
CA ALA A 433 -10.25 -57.14 24.41
C ALA A 433 -9.43 -58.28 23.77
N ASP A 434 -8.14 -57.98 23.63
CA ASP A 434 -6.90 -58.73 23.97
C ASP A 434 -5.74 -58.01 23.29
N GLY A 435 -4.69 -57.48 23.92
CA GLY A 435 -3.78 -58.25 24.77
C GLY A 435 -2.51 -58.53 23.97
N LEU A 436 -1.38 -57.90 24.38
CA LEU A 436 0.01 -58.41 24.41
C LEU A 436 0.94 -57.19 24.58
N ARG A 437 1.52 -56.92 25.65
CA ARG A 437 2.70 -57.39 26.43
C ARG A 437 3.99 -57.55 25.60
N ILE A 438 4.99 -56.90 26.14
CA ILE A 438 6.41 -57.22 26.35
C ILE A 438 7.41 -56.66 25.33
N GLY A 439 8.43 -55.99 25.92
CA GLY A 439 9.80 -56.08 25.57
C GLY A 439 10.67 -54.90 25.92
N SER A 440 11.18 -54.97 27.08
CA SER A 440 12.37 -54.31 27.62
C SER A 440 13.60 -54.38 26.71
N SER A 441 14.30 -53.28 26.53
CA SER A 441 15.74 -53.17 26.80
C SER A 441 16.10 -51.69 26.90
#